data_9511aeb6226e31d517e100bf29d0029e
#
_entry.id   9511aeb6226e31d517e100bf29d0029e
#
_cell.length_a   1.000
_cell.length_b   1.000
_cell.length_c   1.000
_cell.angle_alpha   90.00
_cell.angle_beta   90.00
_cell.angle_gamma   90.00
#
_symmetry.space_group_name_H-M   'P 1'
#
loop_
_entity.id
_entity.type
_entity.pdbx_description
1 polymer ?
#
loop_
_entity_poly.entity_id
_entity_poly.type
_entity_poly.pdbx_seq_one_letter_code
_entity_poly.pdbx_strand_id
1 'polypeptide(L)'
;LAGGAGVAAFIIGFVRTQFFKNFYLSLLIGALGWGVITWCIYKSELTIERASSLVVLSAVSSYILLPKMKQNLERVATPASWNFLIKRGGVAGCMITCIALAAPFTGPAVAGILLSFPTTLCITGWMLQSHYGLQFVTETYSAASRALILYFTFCFGVIFLAPVISGPAAIILSFISVAALGALSGYLIISFRQRH
;
A
#
# COMPACT_ATOMS: atom_id res chain seq x y z
N LEU A 1 -11.48 0.26 1.42
CA LEU A 1 -11.21 1.52 0.71
C LEU A 1 -10.48 2.52 1.58
N ALA A 2 -11.04 2.92 2.72
CA ALA A 2 -10.49 3.97 3.59
C ALA A 2 -9.06 3.68 4.08
N GLY A 3 -8.71 2.42 4.34
CA GLY A 3 -7.36 2.02 4.73
C GLY A 3 -6.28 2.36 3.70
N GLY A 4 -6.62 2.35 2.41
CA GLY A 4 -5.70 2.75 1.35
C GLY A 4 -5.29 4.22 1.41
N ALA A 5 -6.18 5.12 1.87
CA ALA A 5 -5.83 6.52 2.10
C ALA A 5 -4.80 6.68 3.24
N GLY A 6 -4.93 5.87 4.30
CA GLY A 6 -3.92 5.79 5.36
C GLY A 6 -2.55 5.33 4.84
N VAL A 7 -2.54 4.28 3.99
CA VAL A 7 -1.29 3.82 3.35
C VAL A 7 -0.67 4.89 2.46
N ALA A 8 -1.47 5.62 1.69
CA ALA A 8 -0.99 6.75 0.89
C ALA A 8 -0.35 7.84 1.77
N ALA A 9 -1.01 8.20 2.89
CA ALA A 9 -0.48 9.18 3.84
C ALA A 9 0.84 8.71 4.47
N PHE A 10 0.95 7.42 4.81
CA PHE A 10 2.19 6.82 5.28
C PHE A 10 3.32 6.99 4.25
N ILE A 11 3.08 6.63 3.00
CA ILE A 11 4.09 6.72 1.93
C ILE A 11 4.49 8.18 1.71
N ILE A 12 3.54 9.10 1.63
CA ILE A 12 3.81 10.53 1.43
C ILE A 12 4.64 11.07 2.60
N GLY A 13 4.24 10.80 3.84
CA GLY A 13 4.96 11.20 5.05
C GLY A 13 6.40 10.68 5.06
N PHE A 14 6.59 9.39 4.77
CA PHE A 14 7.90 8.77 4.70
C PHE A 14 8.77 9.42 3.62
N VAL A 15 8.28 9.51 2.39
CA VAL A 15 9.06 10.02 1.25
C VAL A 15 9.40 11.50 1.39
N ARG A 16 8.49 12.31 1.91
CA ARG A 16 8.72 13.75 2.10
C ARG A 16 9.72 14.07 3.20
N THR A 17 9.88 13.20 4.17
CA THR A 17 10.78 13.43 5.30
C THR A 17 12.19 12.87 5.10
N GLN A 18 12.48 12.33 3.93
CA GLN A 18 13.80 11.82 3.58
C GLN A 18 14.95 12.84 3.64
N PHE A 19 14.66 14.13 3.50
CA PHE A 19 15.69 15.17 3.65
C PHE A 19 16.39 15.11 5.01
N PHE A 20 15.76 14.54 6.05
CA PHE A 20 16.40 14.28 7.34
C PHE A 20 17.44 13.16 7.30
N LYS A 21 17.52 12.37 6.22
CA LYS A 21 18.43 11.22 6.05
C LYS A 21 18.35 10.19 7.17
N ASN A 22 17.24 10.15 7.90
CA ASN A 22 17.01 9.23 9.01
C ASN A 22 15.79 8.35 8.70
N PHE A 23 16.04 7.05 8.49
CA PHE A 23 15.02 6.08 8.16
C PHE A 23 13.94 5.96 9.25
N TYR A 24 14.36 5.87 10.52
CA TYR A 24 13.42 5.67 11.63
C TYR A 24 12.53 6.90 11.85
N LEU A 25 13.08 8.10 11.69
CA LEU A 25 12.30 9.33 11.77
C LEU A 25 11.27 9.41 10.62
N SER A 26 11.67 9.07 9.41
CA SER A 26 10.76 9.03 8.26
C SER A 26 9.67 7.97 8.43
N LEU A 27 10.03 6.81 9.01
CA LEU A 27 9.07 5.75 9.33
C LEU A 27 8.05 6.22 10.38
N LEU A 28 8.51 6.88 11.44
CA LEU A 28 7.66 7.42 12.49
C LEU A 28 6.68 8.46 11.93
N ILE A 29 7.15 9.41 11.13
CA ILE A 29 6.30 10.44 10.52
C ILE A 29 5.29 9.81 9.54
N GLY A 30 5.71 8.81 8.77
CA GLY A 30 4.81 8.02 7.96
C GLY A 30 3.71 7.34 8.78
N ALA A 31 4.09 6.67 9.88
CA ALA A 31 3.15 6.01 10.78
C ALA A 31 2.17 6.99 11.45
N LEU A 32 2.66 8.17 11.85
CA LEU A 32 1.81 9.25 12.38
C LEU A 32 0.83 9.74 11.31
N GLY A 33 1.28 9.94 10.07
CA GLY A 33 0.41 10.32 8.95
C GLY A 33 -0.69 9.29 8.70
N TRP A 34 -0.35 8.00 8.71
CA TRP A 34 -1.34 6.91 8.66
C TRP A 34 -2.32 6.99 9.83
N GLY A 35 -1.81 7.15 11.05
CA GLY A 35 -2.63 7.21 12.26
C GLY A 35 -3.62 8.37 12.27
N VAL A 36 -3.19 9.58 11.88
CA VAL A 36 -4.05 10.76 11.79
C VAL A 36 -5.16 10.55 10.76
N ILE A 37 -4.81 10.11 9.56
CA ILE A 37 -5.81 9.89 8.50
C ILE A 37 -6.82 8.80 8.89
N THR A 38 -6.35 7.68 9.42
CA THR A 38 -7.23 6.58 9.84
C THR A 38 -8.10 6.97 11.04
N TRP A 39 -7.59 7.79 11.97
CA TRP A 39 -8.37 8.34 13.07
C TRP A 39 -9.48 9.29 12.58
N CYS A 40 -9.15 10.21 11.67
CA CYS A 40 -10.14 11.10 11.05
C CYS A 40 -11.22 10.30 10.31
N ILE A 41 -10.83 9.26 9.60
CA ILE A 41 -11.72 8.34 8.90
C ILE A 41 -12.66 7.64 9.90
N TYR A 42 -12.13 7.13 11.00
CA TYR A 42 -12.90 6.44 12.03
C TYR A 42 -13.97 7.35 12.64
N LYS A 43 -13.63 8.62 12.89
CA LYS A 43 -14.55 9.61 13.49
C LYS A 43 -15.62 10.14 12.52
N SER A 44 -15.41 10.03 11.21
CA SER A 44 -16.26 10.69 10.20
C SER A 44 -17.46 9.86 9.72
N GLU A 45 -17.71 8.67 10.30
CA GLU A 45 -18.82 7.76 9.89
C GLU A 45 -18.95 7.69 8.35
N LEU A 46 -17.92 7.17 7.70
CA LEU A 46 -17.80 7.25 6.25
C LEU A 46 -18.89 6.47 5.51
N THR A 47 -19.65 7.17 4.69
CA THR A 47 -20.42 6.57 3.62
C THR A 47 -19.52 6.10 2.48
N ILE A 48 -20.01 5.18 1.63
CA ILE A 48 -19.25 4.67 0.46
C ILE A 48 -18.81 5.82 -0.47
N GLU A 49 -19.65 6.85 -0.64
CA GLU A 49 -19.35 8.03 -1.47
C GLU A 49 -18.17 8.83 -0.92
N ARG A 50 -18.14 9.08 0.39
CA ARG A 50 -17.03 9.79 1.04
C ARG A 50 -15.75 8.96 1.02
N ALA A 51 -15.87 7.65 1.19
CA ALA A 51 -14.72 6.75 1.09
C ALA A 51 -14.13 6.74 -0.34
N SER A 52 -14.98 6.75 -1.39
CA SER A 52 -14.50 6.83 -2.76
C SER A 52 -13.83 8.16 -3.10
N SER A 53 -14.35 9.27 -2.59
CA SER A 53 -13.71 10.60 -2.73
C SER A 53 -12.32 10.64 -2.09
N LEU A 54 -12.17 10.06 -0.91
CA LEU A 54 -10.88 9.95 -0.22
C LEU A 54 -9.87 9.11 -1.01
N VAL A 55 -10.33 8.05 -1.66
CA VAL A 55 -9.49 7.21 -2.54
C VAL A 55 -8.95 8.05 -3.70
N VAL A 56 -9.81 8.78 -4.40
CA VAL A 56 -9.40 9.64 -5.52
C VAL A 56 -8.43 10.70 -5.03
N LEU A 57 -8.74 11.39 -3.93
CA LEU A 57 -7.86 12.39 -3.34
C LEU A 57 -6.50 11.82 -2.95
N SER A 58 -6.47 10.62 -2.36
CA SER A 58 -5.20 9.98 -1.98
C SER A 58 -4.37 9.55 -3.18
N ALA A 59 -5.00 9.07 -4.26
CA ALA A 59 -4.32 8.73 -5.50
C ALA A 59 -3.74 9.98 -6.18
N VAL A 60 -4.51 11.05 -6.28
CA VAL A 60 -4.07 12.34 -6.85
C VAL A 60 -2.97 12.95 -6.01
N SER A 61 -3.11 12.98 -4.68
CA SER A 61 -2.09 13.49 -3.76
C SER A 61 -0.78 12.69 -3.90
N SER A 62 -0.85 11.38 -3.99
CA SER A 62 0.33 10.54 -4.20
C SER A 62 1.01 10.85 -5.53
N TYR A 63 0.24 11.06 -6.59
CA TYR A 63 0.79 11.38 -7.90
C TYR A 63 1.49 12.75 -7.94
N ILE A 64 0.92 13.76 -7.27
CA ILE A 64 1.45 15.13 -7.25
C ILE A 64 2.62 15.27 -6.27
N LEU A 65 2.49 14.68 -5.08
CA LEU A 65 3.43 14.90 -3.98
C LEU A 65 4.66 14.01 -4.04
N LEU A 66 4.62 12.87 -4.74
CA LEU A 66 5.74 11.96 -4.81
C LEU A 66 6.65 12.27 -6.00
N PRO A 67 7.97 12.19 -5.84
CA PRO A 67 8.93 12.43 -6.91
C PRO A 67 8.73 11.41 -8.03
N LYS A 68 8.90 11.86 -9.28
CA LYS A 68 8.96 10.96 -10.43
C LYS A 68 10.19 10.08 -10.28
N MET A 69 10.02 8.79 -10.52
CA MET A 69 11.15 7.83 -10.47
C MET A 69 12.26 8.29 -11.41
N LYS A 70 13.49 8.42 -10.90
CA LYS A 70 14.67 8.51 -11.75
C LYS A 70 14.88 7.13 -12.37
N GLN A 71 14.86 7.07 -13.69
CA GLN A 71 14.91 5.82 -14.48
C GLN A 71 16.26 5.05 -14.38
N ASN A 72 17.25 5.58 -13.67
CA ASN A 72 18.62 5.07 -13.64
C ASN A 72 18.96 4.17 -12.45
N LEU A 73 17.98 3.66 -11.72
CA LEU A 73 18.31 2.54 -10.82
C LEU A 73 18.63 1.33 -11.71
N GLU A 74 19.89 0.95 -11.74
CA GLU A 74 20.25 -0.40 -12.12
C GLU A 74 19.29 -1.33 -11.38
N ARG A 75 18.58 -2.17 -12.14
CA ARG A 75 17.70 -3.17 -11.55
C ARG A 75 18.60 -4.15 -10.80
N VAL A 76 18.97 -3.79 -9.58
CA VAL A 76 19.62 -4.74 -8.69
C VAL A 76 18.56 -5.78 -8.39
N ALA A 77 18.66 -6.90 -9.11
CA ALA A 77 17.85 -8.06 -8.82
C ALA A 77 18.21 -8.50 -7.39
N THR A 78 17.38 -8.12 -6.43
CA THR A 78 17.52 -8.63 -5.08
C THR A 78 17.24 -10.13 -5.15
N PRO A 79 18.22 -11.01 -4.93
CA PRO A 79 17.88 -12.41 -4.79
C PRO A 79 16.95 -12.51 -3.60
N ALA A 80 15.73 -12.98 -3.83
CA ALA A 80 14.77 -13.25 -2.78
C ALA A 80 15.33 -14.38 -1.90
N SER A 81 16.13 -14.01 -0.89
CA SER A 81 16.62 -14.98 0.11
C SER A 81 15.42 -15.55 0.87
N TRP A 82 15.41 -16.86 1.07
CA TRP A 82 14.40 -17.51 1.91
C TRP A 82 14.27 -16.85 3.28
N ASN A 83 15.38 -16.44 3.89
CA ASN A 83 15.38 -15.67 5.14
C ASN A 83 14.61 -14.35 5.05
N PHE A 84 14.68 -13.67 3.90
CA PHE A 84 13.91 -12.44 3.64
C PHE A 84 12.41 -12.74 3.62
N LEU A 85 12.01 -13.78 2.88
CA LEU A 85 10.59 -14.17 2.75
C LEU A 85 10.01 -14.64 4.09
N ILE A 86 10.75 -15.47 4.84
CA ILE A 86 10.33 -15.98 6.15
C ILE A 86 10.17 -14.85 7.16
N LYS A 87 11.12 -13.92 7.27
CA LYS A 87 11.03 -12.78 8.19
C LYS A 87 9.84 -11.89 7.84
N ARG A 88 9.68 -11.54 6.56
CA ARG A 88 8.57 -10.71 6.09
C ARG A 88 7.22 -11.40 6.32
N GLY A 89 7.09 -12.65 5.92
CA GLY A 89 5.87 -13.43 6.08
C GLY A 89 5.55 -13.71 7.55
N GLY A 90 6.56 -14.05 8.35
CA GLY A 90 6.40 -14.33 9.78
C GLY A 90 5.88 -13.13 10.56
N VAL A 91 6.50 -11.95 10.38
CA VAL A 91 6.05 -10.73 11.09
C VAL A 91 4.66 -10.28 10.61
N ALA A 92 4.41 -10.32 9.30
CA ALA A 92 3.09 -10.00 8.75
C ALA A 92 2.02 -10.97 9.25
N GLY A 93 2.31 -12.27 9.22
CA GLY A 93 1.40 -13.32 9.71
C GLY A 93 1.11 -13.19 11.20
N CYS A 94 2.13 -12.96 12.02
CA CYS A 94 1.97 -12.73 13.46
C CYS A 94 1.06 -11.52 13.73
N MET A 95 1.30 -10.40 13.05
CA MET A 95 0.48 -9.20 13.21
C MET A 95 -0.98 -9.44 12.79
N ILE A 96 -1.22 -10.07 11.63
CA ILE A 96 -2.58 -10.40 11.18
C ILE A 96 -3.28 -11.30 12.19
N THR A 97 -2.58 -12.30 12.72
CA THR A 97 -3.12 -13.22 13.73
C THR A 97 -3.49 -12.46 15.02
N CYS A 98 -2.61 -11.59 15.52
CA CYS A 98 -2.90 -10.76 16.68
C CYS A 98 -4.14 -9.88 16.48
N ILE A 99 -4.27 -9.25 15.30
CA ILE A 99 -5.44 -8.43 14.97
C ILE A 99 -6.70 -9.27 14.88
N ALA A 100 -6.63 -10.45 14.25
CA ALA A 100 -7.77 -11.36 14.15
C ALA A 100 -8.25 -11.85 15.51
N LEU A 101 -7.32 -12.15 16.44
CA LEU A 101 -7.65 -12.53 17.81
C LEU A 101 -8.22 -11.35 18.62
N ALA A 102 -7.80 -10.12 18.34
CA ALA A 102 -8.32 -8.92 19.01
C ALA A 102 -9.68 -8.44 18.45
N ALA A 103 -10.02 -8.81 17.21
CA ALA A 103 -11.21 -8.33 16.50
C ALA A 103 -12.54 -8.55 17.26
N PRO A 104 -12.79 -9.69 17.94
CA PRO A 104 -14.00 -9.88 18.74
C PRO A 104 -14.16 -8.88 19.89
N PHE A 105 -13.04 -8.35 20.42
CA PHE A 105 -13.02 -7.42 21.55
C PHE A 105 -13.04 -5.95 21.09
N THR A 106 -12.45 -5.65 19.95
CA THR A 106 -12.29 -4.27 19.44
C THR A 106 -13.37 -3.87 18.43
N GLY A 107 -14.07 -4.84 17.88
CA GLY A 107 -15.07 -4.66 16.83
C GLY A 107 -14.45 -4.57 15.42
N PRO A 108 -15.30 -4.81 14.40
CA PRO A 108 -14.83 -4.96 13.01
C PRO A 108 -14.22 -3.67 12.42
N ALA A 109 -14.69 -2.50 12.86
CA ALA A 109 -14.18 -1.21 12.39
C ALA A 109 -12.73 -0.99 12.83
N VAL A 110 -12.42 -1.23 14.10
CA VAL A 110 -11.06 -1.08 14.64
C VAL A 110 -10.14 -2.14 14.07
N ALA A 111 -10.59 -3.39 13.96
CA ALA A 111 -9.82 -4.45 13.34
C ALA A 111 -9.48 -4.13 11.88
N GLY A 112 -10.42 -3.58 11.11
CA GLY A 112 -10.19 -3.15 9.73
C GLY A 112 -9.17 -2.01 9.62
N ILE A 113 -9.18 -1.06 10.54
CA ILE A 113 -8.17 0.01 10.63
C ILE A 113 -6.80 -0.58 10.91
N LEU A 114 -6.67 -1.44 11.90
CA LEU A 114 -5.40 -2.06 12.27
C LEU A 114 -4.82 -2.92 11.12
N LEU A 115 -5.68 -3.66 10.39
CA LEU A 115 -5.28 -4.41 9.20
C LEU A 115 -4.78 -3.52 8.06
N SER A 116 -5.21 -2.26 8.01
CA SER A 116 -4.74 -1.30 7.01
C SER A 116 -3.34 -0.73 7.30
N PHE A 117 -2.77 -0.99 8.48
CA PHE A 117 -1.42 -0.53 8.80
C PHE A 117 -0.39 -1.15 7.84
N PRO A 118 0.50 -0.35 7.23
CA PRO A 118 1.40 -0.82 6.18
C PRO A 118 2.60 -1.61 6.71
N THR A 119 2.36 -2.65 7.51
CA THR A 119 3.40 -3.49 8.12
C THR A 119 4.38 -4.03 7.10
N THR A 120 3.85 -4.49 5.97
CA THR A 120 4.66 -5.04 4.89
C THR A 120 5.63 -4.00 4.32
N LEU A 121 5.21 -2.73 4.20
CA LEU A 121 6.08 -1.65 3.78
C LEU A 121 7.15 -1.37 4.85
N CYS A 122 6.78 -1.30 6.11
CA CYS A 122 7.72 -1.07 7.21
C CYS A 122 8.86 -2.11 7.22
N ILE A 123 8.51 -3.40 7.15
CA ILE A 123 9.49 -4.49 7.18
C ILE A 123 10.33 -4.49 5.91
N THR A 124 9.68 -4.38 4.75
CA THR A 124 10.38 -4.33 3.46
C THR A 124 11.31 -3.12 3.40
N GLY A 125 10.85 -1.96 3.84
CA GLY A 125 11.64 -0.73 3.88
C GLY A 125 12.87 -0.87 4.78
N TRP A 126 12.72 -1.43 5.98
CA TRP A 126 13.84 -1.68 6.88
C TRP A 126 14.89 -2.62 6.26
N MET A 127 14.45 -3.70 5.62
CA MET A 127 15.35 -4.65 4.97
C MET A 127 16.03 -4.04 3.73
N LEU A 128 15.31 -3.28 2.92
CA LEU A 128 15.87 -2.61 1.75
C LEU A 128 16.87 -1.50 2.17
N GLN A 129 16.54 -0.77 3.21
CA GLN A 129 17.41 0.29 3.71
C GLN A 129 18.75 -0.27 4.21
N SER A 130 18.75 -1.42 4.88
CA SER A 130 19.98 -2.06 5.38
C SER A 130 20.91 -2.58 4.26
N HIS A 131 20.34 -2.88 3.07
CA HIS A 131 21.12 -3.43 1.94
C HIS A 131 21.41 -2.40 0.84
N TYR A 132 20.48 -1.48 0.55
CA TYR A 132 20.53 -0.60 -0.61
C TYR A 132 20.45 0.90 -0.25
N GLY A 133 20.26 1.20 1.03
CA GLY A 133 20.17 2.57 1.51
C GLY A 133 18.79 3.22 1.33
N LEU A 134 18.68 4.40 1.91
CA LEU A 134 17.41 5.13 2.05
C LEU A 134 16.80 5.58 0.71
N GLN A 135 17.64 5.93 -0.25
CA GLN A 135 17.17 6.36 -1.58
C GLN A 135 16.40 5.25 -2.30
N PHE A 136 16.90 4.01 -2.24
CA PHE A 136 16.24 2.85 -2.85
C PHE A 136 14.86 2.58 -2.21
N VAL A 137 14.76 2.73 -0.88
CA VAL A 137 13.47 2.59 -0.17
C VAL A 137 12.47 3.62 -0.67
N THR A 138 12.90 4.86 -0.88
CA THR A 138 12.03 5.94 -1.38
C THR A 138 11.46 5.65 -2.74
N GLU A 139 12.30 5.22 -3.63
CA GLU A 139 11.90 4.92 -4.98
C GLU A 139 10.95 3.71 -4.98
N THR A 140 11.22 2.71 -4.14
CA THR A 140 10.32 1.56 -3.92
C THR A 140 8.97 2.01 -3.38
N TYR A 141 8.93 2.90 -2.40
CA TYR A 141 7.67 3.41 -1.83
C TYR A 141 6.92 4.31 -2.83
N SER A 142 7.64 5.12 -3.60
CA SER A 142 7.04 5.91 -4.68
C SER A 142 6.45 5.03 -5.78
N ALA A 143 7.06 3.88 -6.06
CA ALA A 143 6.49 2.88 -6.96
C ALA A 143 5.26 2.20 -6.36
N ALA A 144 5.32 1.82 -5.07
CA ALA A 144 4.21 1.20 -4.34
C ALA A 144 2.98 2.12 -4.29
N SER A 145 3.16 3.44 -4.16
CA SER A 145 2.05 4.39 -4.17
C SER A 145 1.26 4.38 -5.47
N ARG A 146 1.93 4.17 -6.61
CA ARG A 146 1.27 4.05 -7.91
C ARG A 146 0.50 2.73 -8.02
N ALA A 147 0.98 1.68 -7.38
CA ALA A 147 0.28 0.41 -7.31
C ALA A 147 -0.98 0.46 -6.44
N LEU A 148 -1.16 1.48 -5.58
CA LEU A 148 -2.39 1.67 -4.82
C LEU A 148 -3.63 1.81 -5.71
N ILE A 149 -3.48 2.27 -6.95
CA ILE A 149 -4.60 2.34 -7.90
C ILE A 149 -5.18 0.94 -8.19
N LEU A 150 -4.31 -0.07 -8.29
CA LEU A 150 -4.73 -1.47 -8.46
C LEU A 150 -5.43 -2.00 -7.21
N TYR A 151 -4.94 -1.64 -6.03
CA TYR A 151 -5.59 -1.97 -4.76
C TYR A 151 -6.99 -1.36 -4.67
N PHE A 152 -7.15 -0.09 -5.05
CA PHE A 152 -8.47 0.54 -5.08
C PHE A 152 -9.40 -0.10 -6.09
N THR A 153 -8.90 -0.44 -7.29
CA THR A 153 -9.67 -1.16 -8.29
C THR A 153 -10.15 -2.51 -7.76
N PHE A 154 -9.31 -3.23 -7.04
CA PHE A 154 -9.68 -4.47 -6.35
C PHE A 154 -10.82 -4.24 -5.35
N CYS A 155 -10.67 -3.26 -4.46
CA CYS A 155 -11.68 -2.95 -3.45
C CYS A 155 -13.02 -2.57 -4.07
N PHE A 156 -13.02 -1.75 -5.10
CA PHE A 156 -14.24 -1.40 -5.84
C PHE A 156 -14.85 -2.64 -6.51
N GLY A 157 -14.04 -3.47 -7.15
CA GLY A 157 -14.50 -4.73 -7.73
C GLY A 157 -15.25 -5.59 -6.71
N VAL A 158 -14.68 -5.78 -5.52
CA VAL A 158 -15.33 -6.56 -4.46
C VAL A 158 -16.63 -5.89 -3.99
N ILE A 159 -16.65 -4.57 -3.78
CA ILE A 159 -17.84 -3.85 -3.33
C ILE A 159 -19.00 -3.97 -4.32
N PHE A 160 -18.74 -3.86 -5.61
CA PHE A 160 -19.78 -3.93 -6.63
C PHE A 160 -20.21 -5.36 -6.96
N LEU A 161 -19.31 -6.33 -6.86
CA LEU A 161 -19.63 -7.72 -7.20
C LEU A 161 -20.23 -8.50 -6.01
N ALA A 162 -19.85 -8.21 -4.77
CA ALA A 162 -20.32 -8.96 -3.61
C ALA A 162 -21.85 -8.97 -3.41
N PRO A 163 -22.62 -7.92 -3.77
CA PRO A 163 -24.08 -7.97 -3.73
C PRO A 163 -24.72 -8.84 -4.83
N VAL A 164 -23.99 -9.10 -5.92
CA VAL A 164 -24.53 -9.81 -7.12
C VAL A 164 -24.15 -11.28 -7.12
N ILE A 165 -22.97 -11.60 -6.61
CA ILE A 165 -22.42 -12.96 -6.58
C ILE A 165 -21.94 -13.31 -5.16
N SER A 166 -21.60 -14.59 -4.93
CA SER A 166 -21.07 -15.00 -3.62
C SER A 166 -19.77 -14.25 -3.28
N GLY A 167 -19.57 -13.92 -1.99
CA GLY A 167 -18.40 -13.18 -1.51
C GLY A 167 -17.05 -13.76 -1.98
N PRO A 168 -16.80 -15.06 -1.87
CA PRO A 168 -15.58 -15.68 -2.39
C PRO A 168 -15.40 -15.50 -3.90
N ALA A 169 -16.46 -15.63 -4.69
CA ALA A 169 -16.41 -15.44 -6.13
C ALA A 169 -16.12 -13.97 -6.49
N ALA A 170 -16.70 -13.01 -5.76
CA ALA A 170 -16.42 -11.58 -5.94
C ALA A 170 -14.94 -11.26 -5.69
N ILE A 171 -14.33 -11.83 -4.67
CA ILE A 171 -12.90 -11.66 -4.36
C ILE A 171 -12.03 -12.22 -5.49
N ILE A 172 -12.30 -13.46 -5.92
CA ILE A 172 -11.52 -14.13 -6.97
C ILE A 172 -11.61 -13.34 -8.28
N LEU A 173 -12.83 -12.96 -8.70
CA LEU A 173 -13.03 -12.23 -9.95
C LEU A 173 -12.38 -10.85 -9.92
N SER A 174 -12.50 -10.12 -8.81
CA SER A 174 -11.83 -8.84 -8.62
C SER A 174 -10.31 -8.97 -8.68
N PHE A 175 -9.76 -10.03 -8.08
CA PHE A 175 -8.31 -10.30 -8.12
C PHE A 175 -7.83 -10.60 -9.55
N ILE A 176 -8.54 -11.45 -10.29
CA ILE A 176 -8.21 -11.77 -11.69
C ILE A 176 -8.25 -10.51 -12.55
N SER A 177 -9.29 -9.67 -12.39
CA SER A 177 -9.44 -8.42 -13.14
C SER A 177 -8.28 -7.46 -12.89
N VAL A 178 -7.86 -7.30 -11.64
CA VAL A 178 -6.73 -6.43 -11.27
C VAL A 178 -5.40 -7.00 -11.75
N ALA A 179 -5.21 -8.31 -11.67
CA ALA A 179 -4.01 -8.97 -12.20
C ALA A 179 -3.90 -8.77 -13.73
N ALA A 180 -5.00 -8.91 -14.45
CA ALA A 180 -5.05 -8.66 -15.90
C ALA A 180 -4.74 -7.19 -16.24
N LEU A 181 -5.34 -6.23 -15.52
CA LEU A 181 -5.05 -4.80 -15.69
C LEU A 181 -3.58 -4.47 -15.39
N GLY A 182 -3.03 -5.04 -14.33
CA GLY A 182 -1.61 -4.88 -13.98
C GLY A 182 -0.67 -5.43 -15.05
N ALA A 183 -0.96 -6.61 -15.58
CA ALA A 183 -0.20 -7.22 -16.67
C ALA A 183 -0.29 -6.40 -17.96
N LEU A 184 -1.48 -5.93 -18.32
CA LEU A 184 -1.70 -5.11 -19.50
C LEU A 184 -0.98 -3.77 -19.41
N SER A 185 -1.05 -3.09 -18.26
CA SER A 185 -0.34 -1.82 -18.05
C SER A 185 1.19 -2.02 -18.14
N GLY A 186 1.72 -3.10 -17.58
CA GLY A 186 3.12 -3.45 -17.70
C GLY A 186 3.54 -3.72 -19.13
N TYR A 187 2.74 -4.47 -19.88
CA TYR A 187 3.00 -4.74 -21.30
C TYR A 187 3.01 -3.46 -22.16
N LEU A 188 2.03 -2.58 -21.96
CA LEU A 188 1.97 -1.31 -22.67
C LEU A 188 3.19 -0.42 -22.40
N ILE A 189 3.62 -0.31 -21.14
CA ILE A 189 4.82 0.48 -20.79
C ILE A 189 6.07 -0.08 -21.48
N ILE A 190 6.24 -1.38 -21.52
CA ILE A 190 7.38 -2.02 -22.18
C ILE A 190 7.32 -1.80 -23.70
N SER A 191 6.16 -1.98 -24.31
CA SER A 191 5.94 -1.80 -25.76
C SER A 191 6.20 -0.36 -26.22
N PHE A 192 5.74 0.64 -25.46
CA PHE A 192 6.04 2.05 -25.74
C PHE A 192 7.54 2.38 -25.62
N ARG A 193 8.21 1.75 -24.66
CA ARG A 193 9.66 1.97 -24.44
C ARG A 193 10.56 1.36 -25.52
N GLN A 194 10.10 0.31 -26.19
CA GLN A 194 10.85 -0.32 -27.30
C GLN A 194 10.70 0.44 -28.62
N ARG A 195 9.73 1.35 -28.73
CA ARG A 195 9.47 2.12 -29.97
C ARG A 195 10.17 3.49 -29.99
N HIS A 196 10.77 3.89 -28.91
CA HIS A 196 11.56 5.14 -28.75
C HIS A 196 12.94 4.84 -28.18
#